data_14357df3c23fedb49bcc5ccb3c9d35f6
#
_entry.id   14357df3c23fedb49bcc5ccb3c9d35f6
#
_cell.length_a   1.000
_cell.length_b   1.000
_cell.length_c   1.000
_cell.angle_alpha   90.00
_cell.angle_beta   90.00
_cell.angle_gamma   90.00
#
_symmetry.space_group_name_H-M   'P 1'
#
loop_
_entity.id
_entity.type
_entity.pdbx_description
1 polymer ?
#
loop_
_entity_poly.entity_id
_entity_poly.type
_entity_poly.pdbx_seq_one_letter_code
_entity_poly.pdbx_strand_id
1 'polypeptide(L)'
;MKTYTSVIFWMRSIACLSIVIIHSITTTFSKMHDVPHSTSLRLFQLLLMFSTPMFVFISEFLLAKNYGSKIKKGFFKNKLIYLGIPYVIINLSISYFYFRPKNLHEYLFHVGDTMFHGGAVTYFIVIIFQFYLLHWLFSKYLIGLNPIKMIVISILITTMYWAMRTFISPPNNPILAAIWDREGWMIFIGWLSYFLLGFYIGTYYEAFMNKIKDYTWHIIIGAFLSIIFMFLNYILGISTWVESKRVDTPIYVTMVILLFFLFSSYICLLYTSDAADE
;
A
#
# COMPACT_ATOMS: atom_id res chain seq x y z
N MET A 1 -0.43 12.91 -23.76
CA MET A 1 -0.21 12.73 -22.30
C MET A 1 0.61 11.47 -22.11
N LYS A 2 1.60 11.41 -21.21
CA LYS A 2 2.40 10.20 -21.06
C LYS A 2 1.51 9.04 -20.57
N THR A 3 1.49 7.91 -21.25
CA THR A 3 0.58 6.76 -21.00
C THR A 3 0.53 6.31 -19.53
N TYR A 4 1.67 6.27 -18.83
CA TYR A 4 1.70 5.90 -17.41
C TYR A 4 0.96 6.89 -16.50
N THR A 5 0.82 8.17 -16.88
CA THR A 5 0.14 9.19 -16.08
C THR A 5 -1.35 8.85 -15.92
N SER A 6 -1.99 8.36 -16.99
CA SER A 6 -3.39 7.94 -16.98
C SER A 6 -3.61 6.74 -16.05
N VAL A 7 -2.78 5.70 -16.16
CA VAL A 7 -2.87 4.51 -15.30
C VAL A 7 -2.75 4.88 -13.82
N ILE A 8 -1.74 5.68 -13.49
CA ILE A 8 -1.50 6.11 -12.09
C ILE A 8 -2.66 6.98 -11.58
N PHE A 9 -3.26 7.81 -12.45
CA PHE A 9 -4.43 8.59 -12.09
C PHE A 9 -5.61 7.67 -11.71
N TRP A 10 -5.92 6.66 -12.52
CA TRP A 10 -6.98 5.69 -12.25
C TRP A 10 -6.68 4.88 -10.97
N MET A 11 -5.46 4.39 -10.80
CA MET A 11 -5.05 3.67 -9.59
C MET A 11 -5.30 4.52 -8.33
N ARG A 12 -4.91 5.80 -8.35
CA ARG A 12 -5.13 6.73 -7.23
C ARG A 12 -6.60 6.97 -6.95
N SER A 13 -7.38 7.24 -7.99
CA SER A 13 -8.80 7.56 -7.85
C SER A 13 -9.57 6.38 -7.26
N ILE A 14 -9.34 5.17 -7.78
CA ILE A 14 -10.00 3.96 -7.28
C ILE A 14 -9.52 3.64 -5.86
N ALA A 15 -8.23 3.78 -5.56
CA ALA A 15 -7.71 3.58 -4.21
C ALA A 15 -8.30 4.59 -3.20
N CYS A 16 -8.43 5.87 -3.57
CA CYS A 16 -9.10 6.87 -2.73
C CYS A 16 -10.55 6.51 -2.42
N LEU A 17 -11.32 6.15 -3.44
CA LEU A 17 -12.71 5.73 -3.26
C LEU A 17 -12.81 4.49 -2.38
N SER A 18 -11.94 3.52 -2.59
CA SER A 18 -11.86 2.31 -1.77
C SER A 18 -11.60 2.62 -0.29
N ILE A 19 -10.67 3.54 0.02
CA ILE A 19 -10.40 3.97 1.40
C ILE A 19 -11.64 4.61 2.04
N VAL A 20 -12.34 5.49 1.32
CA VAL A 20 -13.56 6.13 1.82
C VAL A 20 -14.63 5.07 2.15
N ILE A 21 -14.85 4.11 1.24
CA ILE A 21 -15.83 3.03 1.43
C ILE A 21 -15.42 2.17 2.65
N ILE A 22 -14.16 1.76 2.76
CA ILE A 22 -13.65 0.97 3.90
C ILE A 22 -13.93 1.68 5.22
N HIS A 23 -13.57 2.96 5.33
CA HIS A 23 -13.77 3.72 6.56
C HIS A 23 -15.24 3.97 6.86
N SER A 24 -16.07 4.22 5.85
CA SER A 24 -17.53 4.34 6.03
C SER A 24 -18.14 3.07 6.61
N ILE A 25 -17.81 1.91 6.04
CA ILE A 25 -18.28 0.60 6.53
C ILE A 25 -17.77 0.35 7.95
N THR A 26 -16.47 0.58 8.22
CA THR A 26 -15.86 0.36 9.54
C THR A 26 -16.52 1.25 10.60
N THR A 27 -16.74 2.54 10.29
CA THR A 27 -17.39 3.49 11.21
C THR A 27 -18.85 3.11 11.47
N THR A 28 -19.56 2.63 10.45
CA THR A 28 -20.92 2.15 10.61
C THR A 28 -20.99 0.96 11.58
N PHE A 29 -20.13 -0.05 11.37
CA PHE A 29 -20.07 -1.20 12.27
C PHE A 29 -19.69 -0.83 13.72
N SER A 30 -18.81 0.16 13.91
CA SER A 30 -18.42 0.59 15.26
C SER A 30 -19.53 1.33 16.03
N LYS A 31 -20.49 1.91 15.30
CA LYS A 31 -21.60 2.68 15.91
C LYS A 31 -22.89 1.87 16.07
N MET A 32 -23.06 0.81 15.31
CA MET A 32 -24.28 -0.02 15.32
C MET A 32 -24.01 -1.32 16.09
N HIS A 33 -24.22 -1.31 17.40
CA HIS A 33 -23.94 -2.44 18.30
C HIS A 33 -24.77 -3.71 18.00
N ASP A 34 -25.95 -3.57 17.38
CA ASP A 34 -26.92 -4.65 17.19
C ASP A 34 -27.00 -5.21 15.76
N VAL A 35 -26.14 -4.72 14.84
CA VAL A 35 -26.14 -5.26 13.46
C VAL A 35 -25.19 -6.44 13.37
N PRO A 36 -25.70 -7.64 13.01
CA PRO A 36 -24.82 -8.78 12.77
C PRO A 36 -23.81 -8.41 11.67
N HIS A 37 -22.53 -8.61 11.96
CA HIS A 37 -21.47 -8.35 10.99
C HIS A 37 -21.67 -9.24 9.76
N SER A 38 -22.24 -8.68 8.70
CA SER A 38 -22.46 -9.40 7.46
C SER A 38 -21.12 -9.89 6.89
N THR A 39 -20.96 -11.20 6.80
CA THR A 39 -19.78 -11.83 6.19
C THR A 39 -19.56 -11.29 4.78
N SER A 40 -20.62 -11.12 3.98
CA SER A 40 -20.55 -10.58 2.63
C SER A 40 -19.94 -9.17 2.61
N LEU A 41 -20.31 -8.31 3.56
CA LEU A 41 -19.78 -6.96 3.65
C LEU A 41 -18.31 -6.95 4.08
N ARG A 42 -17.91 -7.87 4.96
CA ARG A 42 -16.49 -8.07 5.32
C ARG A 42 -15.65 -8.58 4.15
N LEU A 43 -16.18 -9.53 3.37
CA LEU A 43 -15.50 -10.00 2.16
C LEU A 43 -15.38 -8.87 1.12
N PHE A 44 -16.42 -8.04 0.98
CA PHE A 44 -16.33 -6.84 0.13
C PHE A 44 -15.26 -5.86 0.62
N GLN A 45 -15.20 -5.59 1.93
CA GLN A 45 -14.12 -4.76 2.49
C GLN A 45 -12.73 -5.34 2.19
N LEU A 46 -12.55 -6.67 2.28
CA LEU A 46 -11.29 -7.32 1.96
C LEU A 46 -10.83 -7.05 0.52
N LEU A 47 -11.77 -7.05 -0.45
CA LEU A 47 -11.47 -6.68 -1.84
C LEU A 47 -10.95 -5.25 -1.99
N LEU A 48 -11.29 -4.36 -1.07
CA LEU A 48 -10.84 -2.96 -1.11
C LEU A 48 -9.50 -2.74 -0.40
N MET A 49 -8.96 -3.74 0.32
CA MET A 49 -7.73 -3.60 1.13
C MET A 49 -6.45 -3.39 0.32
N PHE A 50 -6.50 -3.46 -1.00
CA PHE A 50 -5.37 -3.07 -1.86
C PHE A 50 -5.04 -1.57 -1.80
N SER A 51 -5.97 -0.73 -1.31
CA SER A 51 -5.91 0.72 -1.48
C SER A 51 -4.71 1.37 -0.79
N THR A 52 -4.42 1.08 0.47
CA THR A 52 -3.22 1.63 1.17
C THR A 52 -1.91 1.14 0.55
N PRO A 53 -1.72 -0.18 0.30
CA PRO A 53 -0.56 -0.66 -0.44
C PRO A 53 -0.39 -0.05 -1.83
N MET A 54 -1.50 0.25 -2.52
CA MET A 54 -1.47 0.91 -3.83
C MET A 54 -0.80 2.28 -3.77
N PHE A 55 -1.09 3.11 -2.74
CA PHE A 55 -0.40 4.40 -2.57
C PHE A 55 1.09 4.24 -2.31
N VAL A 56 1.46 3.24 -1.53
CA VAL A 56 2.86 2.92 -1.24
C VAL A 56 3.58 2.53 -2.53
N PHE A 57 2.99 1.63 -3.33
CA PHE A 57 3.48 1.26 -4.66
C PHE A 57 3.61 2.46 -5.60
N ILE A 58 2.56 3.28 -5.75
CA ILE A 58 2.56 4.46 -6.64
C ILE A 58 3.66 5.45 -6.27
N SER A 59 3.92 5.64 -4.98
CA SER A 59 4.97 6.53 -4.50
C SER A 59 6.34 6.11 -5.04
N GLU A 60 6.69 4.84 -4.91
CA GLU A 60 7.96 4.31 -5.38
C GLU A 60 8.02 4.19 -6.91
N PHE A 61 6.93 3.74 -7.55
CA PHE A 61 6.83 3.70 -9.00
C PHE A 61 7.16 5.06 -9.63
N LEU A 62 6.55 6.14 -9.14
CA LEU A 62 6.81 7.49 -9.66
C LEU A 62 8.22 7.97 -9.35
N LEU A 63 8.79 7.59 -8.23
CA LEU A 63 10.15 7.91 -7.87
C LEU A 63 11.13 7.24 -8.84
N ALA A 64 11.00 5.94 -9.03
CA ALA A 64 11.83 5.16 -9.94
C ALA A 64 11.68 5.61 -11.41
N LYS A 65 10.44 5.84 -11.88
CA LYS A 65 10.17 6.28 -13.25
C LYS A 65 10.73 7.66 -13.57
N ASN A 66 10.68 8.60 -12.62
CA ASN A 66 11.06 9.99 -12.87
C ASN A 66 12.53 10.32 -12.53
N TYR A 67 13.13 9.59 -11.60
CA TYR A 67 14.47 9.88 -11.09
C TYR A 67 15.47 8.75 -11.35
N GLY A 68 15.00 7.53 -11.59
CA GLY A 68 15.88 6.35 -11.69
C GLY A 68 16.71 6.20 -10.41
N SER A 69 18.03 6.03 -10.53
CA SER A 69 18.94 5.93 -9.38
C SER A 69 19.53 7.27 -8.89
N LYS A 70 19.16 8.39 -9.50
CA LYS A 70 19.75 9.70 -9.20
C LYS A 70 18.71 10.67 -8.68
N ILE A 71 18.57 10.73 -7.36
CA ILE A 71 17.71 11.72 -6.70
C ILE A 71 18.33 13.12 -6.83
N LYS A 72 17.53 14.09 -7.29
CA LYS A 72 17.97 15.49 -7.45
C LYS A 72 18.21 16.17 -6.11
N LYS A 73 19.14 17.15 -6.07
CA LYS A 73 19.32 18.03 -4.91
C LYS A 73 17.99 18.70 -4.56
N GLY A 74 17.69 18.81 -3.27
CA GLY A 74 16.43 19.41 -2.79
C GLY A 74 15.21 18.47 -2.77
N PHE A 75 15.32 17.24 -3.25
CA PHE A 75 14.23 16.29 -3.26
C PHE A 75 13.62 16.09 -1.85
N PHE A 76 14.43 15.74 -0.86
CA PHE A 76 13.96 15.52 0.51
C PHE A 76 13.34 16.78 1.12
N LYS A 77 13.94 17.97 0.88
CA LYS A 77 13.35 19.25 1.29
C LYS A 77 11.96 19.44 0.71
N ASN A 78 11.80 19.21 -0.59
CA ASN A 78 10.50 19.36 -1.24
C ASN A 78 9.49 18.34 -0.69
N LYS A 79 9.90 17.08 -0.47
CA LYS A 79 9.01 16.07 0.10
C LYS A 79 8.61 16.40 1.54
N LEU A 80 9.53 16.94 2.33
CA LEU A 80 9.22 17.40 3.68
C LEU A 80 8.19 18.54 3.66
N ILE A 81 8.32 19.48 2.72
CA ILE A 81 7.37 20.60 2.59
C ILE A 81 6.00 20.09 2.10
N TYR A 82 5.96 19.29 1.03
CA TYR A 82 4.69 18.93 0.39
C TYR A 82 3.96 17.73 1.03
N LEU A 83 4.66 16.89 1.78
CA LEU A 83 4.06 15.75 2.50
C LEU A 83 4.22 15.86 4.01
N GLY A 84 5.40 16.28 4.49
CA GLY A 84 5.68 16.36 5.92
C GLY A 84 4.86 17.45 6.62
N ILE A 85 4.79 18.67 6.05
CA ILE A 85 4.00 19.76 6.66
C ILE A 85 2.51 19.39 6.72
N PRO A 86 1.84 18.96 5.62
CA PRO A 86 0.45 18.49 5.71
C PRO A 86 0.27 17.33 6.71
N TYR A 87 1.21 16.39 6.77
CA TYR A 87 1.19 15.31 7.75
C TYR A 87 1.14 15.85 9.19
N VAL A 88 2.01 16.77 9.54
CA VAL A 88 2.05 17.40 10.86
C VAL A 88 0.73 18.13 11.14
N ILE A 89 0.26 18.98 10.23
CA ILE A 89 -0.97 19.76 10.39
C ILE A 89 -2.18 18.83 10.61
N ILE A 90 -2.30 17.78 9.82
CA ILE A 90 -3.42 16.83 9.92
C ILE A 90 -3.38 16.10 11.27
N ASN A 91 -2.20 15.62 11.72
CA ASN A 91 -2.10 14.92 13.00
C ASN A 91 -2.36 15.83 14.19
N LEU A 92 -1.90 17.08 14.15
CA LEU A 92 -2.25 18.09 15.16
C LEU A 92 -3.77 18.31 15.20
N SER A 93 -4.40 18.44 14.03
CA SER A 93 -5.86 18.62 13.91
C SER A 93 -6.63 17.41 14.43
N ILE A 94 -6.25 16.19 14.05
CA ILE A 94 -6.86 14.95 14.54
C ILE A 94 -6.73 14.88 16.07
N SER A 95 -5.54 15.15 16.59
CA SER A 95 -5.28 15.10 18.05
C SER A 95 -6.15 16.08 18.83
N TYR A 96 -6.48 17.22 18.24
CA TYR A 96 -7.36 18.21 18.88
C TYR A 96 -8.85 17.93 18.68
N PHE A 97 -9.30 17.77 17.44
CA PHE A 97 -10.72 17.73 17.11
C PHE A 97 -11.36 16.35 17.35
N TYR A 98 -10.62 15.28 17.12
CA TYR A 98 -11.15 13.91 17.26
C TYR A 98 -11.05 13.42 18.71
N PHE A 99 -9.88 13.57 19.35
CA PHE A 99 -9.66 13.09 20.71
C PHE A 99 -10.20 14.05 21.80
N ARG A 100 -10.38 15.35 21.48
CA ARG A 100 -10.91 16.37 22.38
C ARG A 100 -10.20 16.40 23.75
N PRO A 101 -8.88 16.60 23.79
CA PRO A 101 -8.09 16.55 25.01
C PRO A 101 -8.52 17.64 26.02
N LYS A 102 -8.51 17.32 27.30
CA LYS A 102 -8.92 18.22 28.37
C LYS A 102 -7.81 19.17 28.80
N ASN A 103 -6.56 18.82 28.53
CA ASN A 103 -5.38 19.60 28.92
C ASN A 103 -4.24 19.42 27.90
N LEU A 104 -3.19 20.24 28.05
CA LEU A 104 -2.06 20.23 27.17
C LEU A 104 -1.28 18.90 27.18
N HIS A 105 -1.17 18.24 28.32
CA HIS A 105 -0.47 16.96 28.42
C HIS A 105 -1.18 15.87 27.62
N GLU A 106 -2.49 15.76 27.75
CA GLU A 106 -3.32 14.83 26.98
C GLU A 106 -3.25 15.13 25.47
N TYR A 107 -3.26 16.42 25.11
CA TYR A 107 -3.07 16.83 23.71
C TYR A 107 -1.73 16.37 23.14
N LEU A 108 -0.62 16.63 23.85
CA LEU A 108 0.71 16.22 23.42
C LEU A 108 0.86 14.70 23.36
N PHE A 109 0.21 13.97 24.27
CA PHE A 109 0.16 12.51 24.22
C PHE A 109 -0.53 12.02 22.93
N HIS A 110 -1.69 12.57 22.57
CA HIS A 110 -2.39 12.22 21.34
C HIS A 110 -1.62 12.62 20.09
N VAL A 111 -0.93 13.76 20.11
CA VAL A 111 -0.02 14.14 19.00
C VAL A 111 1.10 13.11 18.83
N GLY A 112 1.73 12.67 19.91
CA GLY A 112 2.74 11.62 19.89
C GLY A 112 2.17 10.30 19.34
N ASP A 113 1.00 9.86 19.83
CA ASP A 113 0.34 8.64 19.40
C ASP A 113 -0.01 8.67 17.90
N THR A 114 -0.60 9.75 17.42
CA THR A 114 -1.00 9.88 16.00
C THR A 114 0.20 9.96 15.06
N MET A 115 1.27 10.63 15.46
CA MET A 115 2.45 10.84 14.61
C MET A 115 3.43 9.66 14.60
N PHE A 116 3.66 9.03 15.77
CA PHE A 116 4.75 8.07 15.93
C PHE A 116 4.31 6.64 16.26
N HIS A 117 3.10 6.46 16.76
CA HIS A 117 2.57 5.14 17.16
C HIS A 117 1.43 4.62 16.28
N GLY A 118 1.21 5.25 15.10
CA GLY A 118 0.19 4.80 14.15
C GLY A 118 -1.25 5.01 14.62
N GLY A 119 -1.49 5.95 15.54
CA GLY A 119 -2.81 6.27 16.09
C GLY A 119 -3.77 6.94 15.11
N ALA A 120 -3.31 7.32 13.93
CA ALA A 120 -4.12 7.91 12.86
C ALA A 120 -3.91 7.18 11.53
N VAL A 121 -4.86 7.34 10.62
CA VAL A 121 -4.80 6.77 9.25
C VAL A 121 -3.62 7.28 8.42
N THR A 122 -2.99 8.35 8.85
CA THR A 122 -1.86 9.01 8.17
C THR A 122 -0.52 8.25 8.31
N TYR A 123 -0.45 7.17 9.07
CA TYR A 123 0.77 6.38 9.30
C TYR A 123 1.49 5.95 8.01
N PHE A 124 0.77 5.79 6.90
CA PHE A 124 1.36 5.40 5.62
C PHE A 124 2.34 6.44 5.06
N ILE A 125 2.25 7.70 5.48
CA ILE A 125 3.21 8.75 5.10
C ILE A 125 4.60 8.44 5.67
N VAL A 126 4.67 7.88 6.88
CA VAL A 126 5.94 7.44 7.49
C VAL A 126 6.59 6.33 6.65
N ILE A 127 5.78 5.40 6.14
CA ILE A 127 6.24 4.33 5.24
C ILE A 127 6.80 4.92 3.94
N ILE A 128 6.11 5.89 3.35
CA ILE A 128 6.57 6.57 2.13
C ILE A 128 7.93 7.28 2.35
N PHE A 129 8.14 7.92 3.51
CA PHE A 129 9.44 8.52 3.83
C PHE A 129 10.54 7.46 3.98
N GLN A 130 10.25 6.32 4.59
CA GLN A 130 11.20 5.20 4.64
C GLN A 130 11.54 4.71 3.22
N PHE A 131 10.58 4.66 2.30
CA PHE A 131 10.82 4.28 0.92
C PHE A 131 11.69 5.28 0.17
N TYR A 132 11.50 6.57 0.38
CA TYR A 132 12.39 7.58 -0.19
C TYR A 132 13.84 7.40 0.28
N LEU A 133 14.02 7.03 1.56
CA LEU A 133 15.35 6.72 2.11
C LEU A 133 15.91 5.43 1.51
N LEU A 134 15.12 4.35 1.43
CA LEU A 134 15.53 3.09 0.82
C LEU A 134 15.90 3.27 -0.66
N HIS A 135 15.10 4.01 -1.41
CA HIS A 135 15.40 4.34 -2.80
C HIS A 135 16.75 5.09 -2.92
N TRP A 136 16.95 6.11 -2.10
CA TRP A 136 18.21 6.87 -2.09
C TRP A 136 19.43 6.01 -1.78
N LEU A 137 19.31 5.09 -0.82
CA LEU A 137 20.41 4.21 -0.39
C LEU A 137 20.68 3.08 -1.38
N PHE A 138 19.63 2.42 -1.88
CA PHE A 138 19.75 1.11 -2.54
C PHE A 138 19.46 1.11 -4.04
N SER A 139 18.87 2.16 -4.63
CA SER A 139 18.46 2.15 -6.04
C SER A 139 19.58 1.80 -7.02
N LYS A 140 20.81 2.26 -6.77
CA LYS A 140 21.97 1.96 -7.61
C LYS A 140 22.32 0.47 -7.63
N TYR A 141 22.19 -0.20 -6.49
CA TYR A 141 22.47 -1.63 -6.36
C TYR A 141 21.34 -2.48 -6.95
N LEU A 142 20.10 -2.05 -6.75
CA LEU A 142 18.91 -2.75 -7.23
C LEU A 142 18.84 -2.84 -8.77
N ILE A 143 19.30 -1.83 -9.50
CA ILE A 143 19.30 -1.83 -10.97
C ILE A 143 20.10 -3.00 -11.55
N GLY A 144 21.18 -3.44 -10.87
CA GLY A 144 22.02 -4.56 -11.32
C GLY A 144 21.47 -5.95 -11.01
N LEU A 145 20.35 -6.05 -10.26
CA LEU A 145 19.81 -7.32 -9.81
C LEU A 145 18.65 -7.77 -10.71
N ASN A 146 18.39 -9.09 -10.73
CA ASN A 146 17.28 -9.66 -11.48
C ASN A 146 15.92 -9.22 -10.90
N PRO A 147 15.07 -8.48 -11.65
CA PRO A 147 13.83 -7.94 -11.14
C PRO A 147 12.88 -8.99 -10.60
N ILE A 148 12.70 -10.10 -11.32
CA ILE A 148 11.73 -11.16 -10.93
C ILE A 148 12.17 -11.80 -9.62
N LYS A 149 13.45 -12.15 -9.49
CA LYS A 149 13.97 -12.73 -8.24
C LYS A 149 13.77 -11.79 -7.06
N MET A 150 14.07 -10.52 -7.23
CA MET A 150 13.94 -9.53 -6.15
C MET A 150 12.48 -9.27 -5.75
N ILE A 151 11.55 -9.23 -6.71
CA ILE A 151 10.12 -9.12 -6.43
C ILE A 151 9.63 -10.36 -5.65
N VAL A 152 9.97 -11.56 -6.09
CA VAL A 152 9.57 -12.80 -5.40
C VAL A 152 10.14 -12.84 -3.97
N ILE A 153 11.42 -12.53 -3.79
CA ILE A 153 12.05 -12.47 -2.46
C ILE A 153 11.34 -11.43 -1.57
N SER A 154 11.00 -10.27 -2.10
CA SER A 154 10.30 -9.23 -1.33
C SER A 154 8.90 -9.64 -0.93
N ILE A 155 8.16 -10.33 -1.81
CA ILE A 155 6.84 -10.89 -1.47
C ILE A 155 6.98 -11.90 -0.33
N LEU A 156 7.97 -12.79 -0.40
CA LEU A 156 8.23 -13.76 0.66
C LEU A 156 8.56 -13.07 2.00
N ILE A 157 9.47 -12.10 2.00
CA ILE A 157 9.85 -11.35 3.20
C ILE A 157 8.63 -10.62 3.80
N THR A 158 7.86 -9.93 2.98
CA THR A 158 6.66 -9.21 3.44
C THR A 158 5.60 -10.18 3.99
N THR A 159 5.37 -11.31 3.30
CA THR A 159 4.44 -12.35 3.77
C THR A 159 4.91 -12.96 5.08
N MET A 160 6.19 -13.28 5.21
CA MET A 160 6.78 -13.79 6.45
C MET A 160 6.66 -12.80 7.61
N TYR A 161 6.87 -11.51 7.36
CA TYR A 161 6.70 -10.47 8.37
C TYR A 161 5.25 -10.43 8.90
N TRP A 162 4.26 -10.45 8.01
CA TRP A 162 2.85 -10.47 8.43
C TRP A 162 2.46 -11.81 9.06
N ALA A 163 3.02 -12.94 8.59
CA ALA A 163 2.81 -14.26 9.19
C ALA A 163 3.37 -14.31 10.61
N MET A 164 4.58 -13.80 10.85
CA MET A 164 5.16 -13.69 12.18
C MET A 164 4.22 -12.96 13.14
N ARG A 165 3.73 -11.77 12.75
CA ARG A 165 2.82 -10.98 13.59
C ARG A 165 1.44 -11.61 13.78
N THR A 166 1.03 -12.49 12.86
CA THR A 166 -0.28 -13.18 12.93
C THR A 166 -0.23 -14.43 13.80
N PHE A 167 0.84 -15.22 13.68
CA PHE A 167 0.88 -16.59 14.24
C PHE A 167 1.85 -16.74 15.42
N ILE A 168 2.73 -15.76 15.66
CA ILE A 168 3.68 -15.80 16.78
C ILE A 168 3.23 -14.77 17.83
N SER A 169 3.17 -15.20 19.08
CA SER A 169 2.86 -14.33 20.22
C SER A 169 3.98 -13.29 20.44
N PRO A 170 3.66 -12.06 20.87
CA PRO A 170 4.68 -11.08 21.18
C PRO A 170 5.62 -11.56 22.28
N PRO A 171 6.91 -11.26 22.20
CA PRO A 171 7.87 -11.60 23.25
C PRO A 171 7.64 -10.77 24.52
N ASN A 172 8.13 -11.25 25.67
CA ASN A 172 7.99 -10.54 26.95
C ASN A 172 8.78 -9.22 27.04
N ASN A 173 9.68 -8.96 26.07
CA ASN A 173 10.44 -7.71 26.01
C ASN A 173 9.57 -6.60 25.41
N PRO A 174 9.30 -5.49 26.12
CA PRO A 174 8.39 -4.43 25.66
C PRO A 174 8.85 -3.74 24.35
N ILE A 175 10.16 -3.59 24.13
CA ILE A 175 10.70 -2.98 22.91
C ILE A 175 10.45 -3.87 21.69
N LEU A 176 10.65 -5.18 21.85
CA LEU A 176 10.39 -6.14 20.77
C LEU A 176 8.89 -6.37 20.58
N ALA A 177 8.10 -6.33 21.65
CA ALA A 177 6.63 -6.49 21.59
C ALA A 177 5.98 -5.36 20.78
N ALA A 178 6.55 -4.16 20.75
CA ALA A 178 6.07 -3.05 19.93
C ALA A 178 5.98 -3.39 18.42
N ILE A 179 6.75 -4.38 17.93
CA ILE A 179 6.61 -4.87 16.54
C ILE A 179 5.24 -5.51 16.31
N TRP A 180 4.61 -6.09 17.33
CA TRP A 180 3.26 -6.69 17.24
C TRP A 180 2.15 -5.65 17.40
N ASP A 181 2.45 -4.47 17.94
CA ASP A 181 1.53 -3.35 18.07
C ASP A 181 1.46 -2.49 16.79
N ARG A 182 0.84 -1.31 16.88
CA ARG A 182 0.64 -0.39 15.75
C ARG A 182 1.96 0.12 15.15
N GLU A 183 3.03 0.22 15.94
CA GLU A 183 4.37 0.60 15.49
C GLU A 183 4.88 -0.36 14.40
N GLY A 184 4.63 -1.64 14.54
CA GLY A 184 4.99 -2.64 13.54
C GLY A 184 4.25 -2.47 12.21
N TRP A 185 3.14 -1.73 12.16
CA TRP A 185 2.48 -1.40 10.89
C TRP A 185 3.30 -0.46 10.02
N MET A 186 4.13 0.37 10.65
CA MET A 186 4.92 1.41 9.98
C MET A 186 6.28 0.93 9.51
N ILE A 187 6.71 -0.27 9.89
CA ILE A 187 8.02 -0.81 9.50
C ILE A 187 8.01 -1.17 8.02
N PHE A 188 8.97 -0.64 7.27
CA PHE A 188 9.08 -0.82 5.82
C PHE A 188 9.11 -2.29 5.35
N ILE A 189 9.55 -3.22 6.20
CA ILE A 189 9.62 -4.66 5.88
C ILE A 189 8.24 -5.22 5.52
N GLY A 190 7.18 -4.79 6.23
CA GLY A 190 5.80 -5.17 5.94
C GLY A 190 5.25 -4.63 4.61
N TRP A 191 6.01 -3.76 3.92
CA TRP A 191 5.62 -3.09 2.68
C TRP A 191 6.66 -3.26 1.56
N LEU A 192 7.71 -4.04 1.83
CA LEU A 192 8.88 -4.20 0.94
C LEU A 192 8.50 -4.73 -0.45
N SER A 193 7.49 -5.60 -0.53
CA SER A 193 6.97 -6.12 -1.81
C SER A 193 6.47 -4.99 -2.72
N TYR A 194 5.77 -4.00 -2.18
CA TYR A 194 5.24 -2.87 -2.94
C TYR A 194 6.34 -1.88 -3.33
N PHE A 195 7.36 -1.74 -2.49
CA PHE A 195 8.56 -0.97 -2.81
C PHE A 195 9.28 -1.56 -4.02
N LEU A 196 9.67 -2.84 -3.96
CA LEU A 196 10.43 -3.46 -5.06
C LEU A 196 9.59 -3.62 -6.34
N LEU A 197 8.30 -3.90 -6.22
CA LEU A 197 7.38 -3.91 -7.35
C LEU A 197 7.32 -2.53 -8.03
N GLY A 198 7.16 -1.46 -7.24
CA GLY A 198 7.14 -0.08 -7.72
C GLY A 198 8.45 0.33 -8.35
N PHE A 199 9.57 0.00 -7.70
CA PHE A 199 10.91 0.27 -8.20
C PHE A 199 11.16 -0.37 -9.57
N TYR A 200 10.92 -1.67 -9.70
CA TYR A 200 11.22 -2.38 -10.94
C TYR A 200 10.26 -2.07 -12.08
N ILE A 201 8.95 -1.98 -11.82
CA ILE A 201 7.99 -1.57 -12.84
C ILE A 201 8.26 -0.12 -13.27
N GLY A 202 8.59 0.78 -12.34
CA GLY A 202 8.93 2.17 -12.66
C GLY A 202 10.19 2.30 -13.48
N THR A 203 11.26 1.59 -13.10
CA THR A 203 12.56 1.61 -13.80
C THR A 203 12.47 1.02 -15.19
N TYR A 204 11.79 -0.11 -15.36
CA TYR A 204 11.71 -0.86 -16.62
C TYR A 204 10.32 -0.78 -17.27
N TYR A 205 9.62 0.34 -17.12
CA TYR A 205 8.22 0.52 -17.50
C TYR A 205 7.90 0.09 -18.93
N GLU A 206 8.69 0.56 -19.91
CA GLU A 206 8.45 0.26 -21.33
C GLU A 206 8.59 -1.25 -21.62
N ALA A 207 9.65 -1.87 -21.11
CA ALA A 207 9.85 -3.31 -21.26
C ALA A 207 8.76 -4.14 -20.56
N PHE A 208 8.28 -3.67 -19.41
CA PHE A 208 7.18 -4.26 -18.68
C PHE A 208 5.88 -4.17 -19.49
N MET A 209 5.51 -2.99 -19.98
CA MET A 209 4.27 -2.79 -20.74
C MET A 209 4.25 -3.57 -22.06
N ASN A 210 5.40 -3.73 -22.72
CA ASN A 210 5.51 -4.53 -23.94
C ASN A 210 5.25 -6.03 -23.72
N LYS A 211 5.54 -6.54 -22.51
CA LYS A 211 5.42 -7.97 -22.18
C LYS A 211 4.16 -8.33 -21.38
N ILE A 212 3.48 -7.37 -20.75
CA ILE A 212 2.41 -7.68 -19.80
C ILE A 212 1.26 -8.47 -20.46
N LYS A 213 1.00 -8.24 -21.75
CA LYS A 213 -0.04 -8.92 -22.51
C LYS A 213 0.23 -10.41 -22.70
N ASP A 214 1.50 -10.79 -22.78
CA ASP A 214 1.91 -12.19 -22.93
C ASP A 214 1.50 -13.00 -21.67
N TYR A 215 1.31 -12.33 -20.55
CA TYR A 215 0.96 -12.92 -19.26
C TYR A 215 -0.52 -12.72 -18.87
N THR A 216 -1.39 -12.30 -19.81
CA THR A 216 -2.80 -11.96 -19.54
C THR A 216 -3.50 -13.04 -18.70
N TRP A 217 -3.49 -14.28 -19.15
CA TRP A 217 -4.17 -15.37 -18.44
C TRP A 217 -3.54 -15.69 -17.09
N HIS A 218 -2.22 -15.61 -16.97
CA HIS A 218 -1.51 -15.81 -15.70
C HIS A 218 -1.90 -14.76 -14.67
N ILE A 219 -2.04 -13.50 -15.08
CA ILE A 219 -2.46 -12.39 -14.21
C ILE A 219 -3.91 -12.55 -13.78
N ILE A 220 -4.83 -12.86 -14.70
CA ILE A 220 -6.26 -13.05 -14.40
C ILE A 220 -6.45 -14.23 -13.45
N ILE A 221 -5.86 -15.39 -13.77
CA ILE A 221 -5.96 -16.59 -12.92
C ILE A 221 -5.31 -16.34 -11.57
N GLY A 222 -4.13 -15.72 -11.53
CA GLY A 222 -3.43 -15.37 -10.29
C GLY A 222 -4.25 -14.43 -9.41
N ALA A 223 -4.91 -13.42 -10.00
CA ALA A 223 -5.78 -12.52 -9.27
C ALA A 223 -6.99 -13.26 -8.68
N PHE A 224 -7.64 -14.10 -9.47
CA PHE A 224 -8.77 -14.92 -9.03
C PHE A 224 -8.38 -15.86 -7.88
N LEU A 225 -7.26 -16.57 -8.01
CA LEU A 225 -6.75 -17.47 -6.97
C LEU A 225 -6.36 -16.71 -5.70
N SER A 226 -5.78 -15.52 -5.83
CA SER A 226 -5.41 -14.68 -4.67
C SER A 226 -6.64 -14.18 -3.90
N ILE A 227 -7.75 -13.88 -4.58
CA ILE A 227 -9.03 -13.52 -3.98
C ILE A 227 -9.61 -14.73 -3.23
N ILE A 228 -9.65 -15.90 -3.87
CA ILE A 228 -10.13 -17.12 -3.22
C ILE A 228 -9.30 -17.42 -1.98
N PHE A 229 -7.98 -17.37 -2.07
CA PHE A 229 -7.08 -17.61 -0.94
C PHE A 229 -7.36 -16.64 0.22
N MET A 230 -7.53 -15.35 -0.07
CA MET A 230 -7.85 -14.32 0.92
C MET A 230 -9.22 -14.58 1.59
N PHE A 231 -10.23 -14.97 0.82
CA PHE A 231 -11.57 -15.27 1.34
C PHE A 231 -11.57 -16.55 2.19
N LEU A 232 -10.87 -17.59 1.75
CA LEU A 232 -10.72 -18.82 2.52
C LEU A 232 -10.02 -18.56 3.86
N ASN A 233 -8.94 -17.78 3.88
CA ASN A 233 -8.27 -17.40 5.13
C ASN A 233 -9.21 -16.68 6.11
N TYR A 234 -10.11 -15.85 5.60
CA TYR A 234 -11.11 -15.17 6.44
C TYR A 234 -12.20 -16.14 6.94
N ILE A 235 -12.80 -16.93 6.04
CA ILE A 235 -13.91 -17.86 6.36
C ILE A 235 -13.46 -18.99 7.30
N LEU A 236 -12.25 -19.50 7.11
CA LEU A 236 -11.68 -20.55 7.95
C LEU A 236 -11.14 -20.04 9.30
N GLY A 237 -11.24 -18.73 9.57
CA GLY A 237 -10.80 -18.14 10.83
C GLY A 237 -9.28 -18.04 11.00
N ILE A 238 -8.49 -18.25 9.93
CA ILE A 238 -7.02 -18.14 9.97
C ILE A 238 -6.60 -16.69 10.18
N SER A 239 -7.30 -15.74 9.52
CA SER A 239 -7.09 -14.31 9.69
C SER A 239 -8.43 -13.59 9.59
N THR A 240 -9.03 -13.25 10.73
CA THR A 240 -10.40 -12.71 10.83
C THR A 240 -10.48 -11.19 10.76
N TRP A 241 -9.35 -10.49 10.91
CA TRP A 241 -9.35 -9.03 10.78
C TRP A 241 -9.37 -8.58 9.33
N VAL A 242 -10.03 -7.46 9.11
CA VAL A 242 -10.21 -6.84 7.80
C VAL A 242 -9.27 -5.63 7.71
N GLU A 243 -8.03 -5.90 7.31
CA GLU A 243 -6.94 -4.93 7.21
C GLU A 243 -6.03 -5.24 6.02
N SER A 244 -5.27 -4.24 5.58
CA SER A 244 -4.25 -4.42 4.53
C SER A 244 -2.94 -5.08 5.03
N LYS A 245 -2.87 -5.42 6.32
CA LYS A 245 -1.69 -5.92 7.03
C LYS A 245 -1.87 -7.40 7.37
N ARG A 246 -2.08 -8.21 6.33
CA ARG A 246 -2.39 -9.65 6.41
C ARG A 246 -1.38 -10.46 5.60
N VAL A 247 -1.26 -11.73 5.92
CA VAL A 247 -0.37 -12.69 5.26
C VAL A 247 -0.69 -12.88 3.77
N ASP A 248 -1.95 -12.78 3.38
CA ASP A 248 -2.46 -12.98 2.01
C ASP A 248 -2.39 -11.68 1.16
N THR A 249 -2.34 -10.52 1.79
CA THR A 249 -2.40 -9.22 1.11
C THR A 249 -1.24 -8.96 0.14
N PRO A 250 0.03 -9.33 0.39
CA PRO A 250 1.11 -9.06 -0.56
C PRO A 250 0.89 -9.68 -1.94
N ILE A 251 0.40 -10.91 -1.99
CA ILE A 251 0.11 -11.60 -3.25
C ILE A 251 -1.11 -10.97 -3.92
N TYR A 252 -2.20 -10.78 -3.18
CA TYR A 252 -3.43 -10.18 -3.68
C TYR A 252 -3.18 -8.79 -4.29
N VAL A 253 -2.53 -7.90 -3.56
CA VAL A 253 -2.26 -6.53 -4.03
C VAL A 253 -1.32 -6.52 -5.24
N THR A 254 -0.32 -7.40 -5.28
CA THR A 254 0.54 -7.55 -6.45
C THR A 254 -0.29 -7.88 -7.69
N MET A 255 -1.22 -8.84 -7.59
CA MET A 255 -2.10 -9.20 -8.70
C MET A 255 -3.04 -8.06 -9.10
N VAL A 256 -3.59 -7.33 -8.14
CA VAL A 256 -4.43 -6.14 -8.42
C VAL A 256 -3.63 -5.05 -9.16
N ILE A 257 -2.39 -4.77 -8.75
CA ILE A 257 -1.52 -3.83 -9.46
C ILE A 257 -1.28 -4.27 -10.90
N LEU A 258 -0.94 -5.55 -11.12
CA LEU A 258 -0.73 -6.10 -12.45
C LEU A 258 -2.00 -6.03 -13.31
N LEU A 259 -3.19 -6.27 -12.74
CA LEU A 259 -4.48 -6.11 -13.45
C LEU A 259 -4.70 -4.66 -13.91
N PHE A 260 -4.38 -3.65 -13.10
CA PHE A 260 -4.50 -2.25 -13.51
C PHE A 260 -3.61 -1.93 -14.72
N PHE A 261 -2.37 -2.40 -14.73
CA PHE A 261 -1.48 -2.21 -15.88
C PHE A 261 -1.95 -2.99 -17.10
N LEU A 262 -2.39 -4.23 -16.92
CA LEU A 262 -2.93 -5.06 -17.98
C LEU A 262 -4.15 -4.38 -18.63
N PHE A 263 -5.11 -3.94 -17.82
CA PHE A 263 -6.30 -3.24 -18.29
C PHE A 263 -5.95 -1.97 -19.06
N SER A 264 -5.03 -1.17 -18.51
CA SER A 264 -4.53 0.01 -19.20
C SER A 264 -3.88 -0.31 -20.55
N SER A 265 -3.20 -1.44 -20.68
CA SER A 265 -2.56 -1.84 -21.93
C SER A 265 -3.57 -2.16 -23.05
N TYR A 266 -4.79 -2.59 -22.69
CA TYR A 266 -5.89 -2.81 -23.64
C TYR A 266 -6.64 -1.52 -23.98
N ILE A 267 -6.92 -0.65 -23.01
CA ILE A 267 -7.59 0.63 -23.24
C ILE A 267 -6.77 1.51 -24.18
N CYS A 268 -5.45 1.56 -24.00
CA CYS A 268 -4.57 2.36 -24.86
C CYS A 268 -4.64 1.95 -26.34
N LEU A 269 -4.92 0.69 -26.65
CA LEU A 269 -5.10 0.22 -28.02
C LEU A 269 -6.44 0.68 -28.63
N LEU A 270 -7.52 0.70 -27.85
CA LEU A 270 -8.81 1.17 -28.34
C LEU A 270 -8.75 2.62 -28.80
N TYR A 271 -8.08 3.49 -28.01
CA TYR A 271 -7.90 4.90 -28.37
C TYR A 271 -6.94 5.14 -29.55
N THR A 272 -6.01 4.22 -29.84
CA THR A 272 -5.11 4.35 -30.99
C THR A 272 -5.70 3.79 -32.28
N SER A 273 -6.62 2.83 -32.22
CA SER A 273 -7.34 2.34 -33.40
C SER A 273 -8.37 3.36 -33.90
N ASP A 274 -9.13 3.99 -32.98
CA ASP A 274 -10.13 5.00 -33.36
C ASP A 274 -9.50 6.27 -33.97
N ALA A 275 -8.26 6.62 -33.55
CA ALA A 275 -7.51 7.75 -34.12
C ALA A 275 -6.81 7.44 -35.46
N ALA A 276 -6.79 6.18 -35.90
CA ALA A 276 -6.25 5.78 -37.21
C ALA A 276 -7.33 5.64 -38.28
N ASP A 277 -8.59 5.64 -37.86
CA ASP A 277 -9.77 5.53 -38.76
C ASP A 277 -10.44 6.90 -39.04
N GLU A 278 -9.93 8.02 -38.46
CA GLU A 278 -10.25 9.41 -38.79
C GLU A 278 -9.11 10.04 -39.64
#